data_af63abdfeccfd9274ab46dceabe5c33e
#
_entry.id   af63abdfeccfd9274ab46dceabe5c33e
#
_cell.length_a   1.000
_cell.length_b   1.000
_cell.length_c   1.000
_cell.angle_alpha   90.00
_cell.angle_beta   90.00
_cell.angle_gamma   90.00
#
_symmetry.space_group_name_H-M   'P 1'
#
loop_
_entity.id
_entity.type
_entity.pdbx_description
1 polymer ?
#
loop_
_entity_poly.entity_id
_entity_poly.type
_entity_poly.pdbx_seq_one_letter_code
_entity_poly.pdbx_strand_id
1 'polypeptide(L)'
;MMCLESDGSSGSGPPGCGGRLRVSATAVAGDDDEEEDDGGGGGGDRGCCGRAGEVQTLSGALPAPGGGGKSAGNAERGCQAAPGAAPSLGRARVAAAAILSVGNVLNYLDRYTVAGVLLDIQQHFGVKDSGAGLLQTVFICSFMVAAPIFGYLGDRFNRKIILSCGIFFWSAITFSSSFITEQYFWLFVLSRGLVGIGEASYSTIAPTIIGDLFTKNTRTLMLSVFYFAIPLGSGLGYITGSSVKQVAGDWHWALRVSPLLGMITGTLILIFVPAAKRGNAEQLGAQLKARTSWLRDMKALIRNRSYVFSSLATSAVSFATGALGMWFPVYLHRAQVVQKTAEICTSQPCGTKDSLIFGAITCFTGFLGVITGAGATKWCRVKTQRADPLVCAVGMLGSAIFTCLIFVAAKNSIVGAYVCIFIGETLLFSNWAITADILMYVVIPTRRATAVALQSFTSHLLGDAGSPYLVGFISDVIRQSTKESPLWEFLSLGYALMLCPFVVVLGGMFFLATASSS
;
A
#
# COMPACT_ATOMS: atom_id res chain seq x y z
N MET A 1 30.74 4.45 12.96
CA MET A 1 32.01 4.42 13.72
C MET A 1 33.06 5.04 12.82
N MET A 2 33.38 6.23 13.08
CA MET A 2 34.63 6.97 12.98
C MET A 2 34.33 8.46 12.94
N CYS A 3 34.46 9.05 14.11
CA CYS A 3 34.75 10.47 14.31
C CYS A 3 36.22 10.68 14.01
N LEU A 4 36.52 11.73 13.29
CA LEU A 4 37.85 12.36 13.36
C LEU A 4 37.61 13.83 13.64
N GLU A 5 38.01 14.20 14.85
CA GLU A 5 38.30 15.55 15.30
C GLU A 5 39.56 16.08 14.59
N SER A 6 39.59 17.36 14.29
CA SER A 6 40.81 18.13 14.34
C SER A 6 40.53 19.58 14.71
N ASP A 7 41.13 19.99 15.80
CA ASP A 7 41.23 21.30 16.40
C ASP A 7 41.86 22.39 15.52
N GLY A 8 41.56 23.65 15.86
CA GLY A 8 42.52 24.68 15.72
C GLY A 8 42.06 26.11 15.50
N SER A 9 41.81 26.79 16.61
CA SER A 9 42.22 28.17 16.98
C SER A 9 41.74 29.43 16.26
N SER A 10 41.07 30.22 17.06
CA SER A 10 41.32 31.66 17.40
C SER A 10 41.10 32.78 16.38
N GLY A 11 40.27 33.74 16.83
CA GLY A 11 40.46 35.18 16.52
C GLY A 11 39.22 36.03 16.40
N SER A 12 38.82 36.64 17.53
CA SER A 12 38.28 38.01 17.69
C SER A 12 37.23 38.60 16.75
N GLY A 13 36.12 39.02 17.40
CA GLY A 13 35.04 39.87 16.86
C GLY A 13 35.31 41.36 16.84
N PRO A 14 34.25 42.24 17.00
CA PRO A 14 33.19 42.63 16.09
C PRO A 14 33.34 44.15 15.70
N PRO A 15 32.40 44.99 15.31
CA PRO A 15 30.97 44.97 15.00
C PRO A 15 30.53 45.79 13.77
N GLY A 16 29.26 45.74 13.39
CA GLY A 16 28.58 46.95 12.90
C GLY A 16 27.73 46.89 11.64
N CYS A 17 26.49 47.31 11.80
CA CYS A 17 25.62 48.07 10.88
C CYS A 17 25.08 47.47 9.58
N GLY A 18 23.80 47.19 9.54
CA GLY A 18 22.83 48.11 8.86
C GLY A 18 22.75 47.97 7.34
N GLY A 19 21.64 47.38 6.85
CA GLY A 19 21.33 47.40 5.43
C GLY A 19 19.94 46.83 5.15
N ARG A 20 18.92 47.72 5.17
CA ARG A 20 17.61 47.47 4.57
C ARG A 20 17.76 47.35 3.08
N LEU A 21 17.27 46.31 2.47
CA LEU A 21 17.00 46.25 1.04
C LEU A 21 15.47 46.12 0.82
N ARG A 22 14.93 47.23 0.30
CA ARG A 22 13.61 47.29 -0.35
C ARG A 22 13.74 46.52 -1.67
N VAL A 23 12.79 45.68 -1.96
CA VAL A 23 12.56 45.19 -3.33
C VAL A 23 11.22 45.77 -3.80
N SER A 24 11.32 46.61 -4.83
CA SER A 24 10.22 47.20 -5.57
C SER A 24 9.48 46.16 -6.39
N ALA A 25 8.17 46.28 -6.37
CA ALA A 25 7.27 45.65 -7.31
C ALA A 25 7.26 46.45 -8.62
N THR A 26 7.49 45.80 -9.74
CA THR A 26 7.16 46.34 -11.06
C THR A 26 5.98 45.55 -11.64
N ALA A 27 4.91 46.28 -11.84
CA ALA A 27 3.74 45.88 -12.61
C ALA A 27 4.06 46.05 -14.10
N VAL A 28 3.67 45.09 -14.93
CA VAL A 28 3.51 45.28 -16.38
C VAL A 28 2.08 44.88 -16.72
N ALA A 29 1.38 45.90 -17.26
CA ALA A 29 0.07 45.82 -17.87
C ALA A 29 0.20 45.52 -19.38
N GLY A 30 -0.85 45.12 -19.99
CA GLY A 30 -1.08 44.99 -21.45
C GLY A 30 -2.06 43.85 -21.69
N ASP A 31 -3.19 44.09 -22.01
CA ASP A 31 -4.13 44.66 -22.98
C ASP A 31 -4.87 43.52 -23.75
N ASP A 32 -6.19 43.72 -23.75
CA ASP A 32 -7.20 43.65 -24.81
C ASP A 32 -7.50 42.26 -25.45
N ASP A 33 -8.74 41.88 -25.60
CA ASP A 33 -9.93 42.32 -26.36
C ASP A 33 -11.14 41.42 -25.98
N GLU A 34 -12.25 42.03 -25.67
CA GLU A 34 -13.55 42.23 -26.34
C GLU A 34 -14.14 41.01 -27.08
N GLU A 35 -15.35 40.64 -26.73
CA GLU A 35 -16.68 40.87 -27.36
C GLU A 35 -17.74 40.10 -26.56
N GLU A 36 -18.73 40.79 -26.01
CA GLU A 36 -20.14 41.00 -26.42
C GLU A 36 -20.87 39.67 -26.82
N ASP A 37 -22.00 39.31 -26.25
CA ASP A 37 -23.31 39.97 -26.38
C ASP A 37 -24.39 39.23 -25.56
N ASP A 38 -25.24 40.05 -24.98
CA ASP A 38 -26.69 40.11 -24.90
C ASP A 38 -27.53 39.01 -24.21
N GLY A 39 -28.35 39.54 -23.32
CA GLY A 39 -29.78 39.28 -23.36
C GLY A 39 -30.46 38.83 -22.07
N GLY A 40 -30.96 39.76 -21.30
CA GLY A 40 -32.38 39.84 -20.98
C GLY A 40 -32.91 39.23 -19.69
N GLY A 41 -33.22 40.10 -18.74
CA GLY A 41 -34.58 40.17 -18.23
C GLY A 41 -34.87 39.65 -16.83
N GLY A 42 -35.01 40.56 -15.89
CA GLY A 42 -36.23 40.72 -15.12
C GLY A 42 -36.28 40.22 -13.70
N GLY A 43 -36.17 41.13 -12.77
CA GLY A 43 -37.26 41.45 -11.87
C GLY A 43 -37.11 41.07 -10.39
N GLY A 44 -36.90 42.08 -9.57
CA GLY A 44 -37.64 42.33 -8.34
C GLY A 44 -37.10 41.65 -7.05
N ASP A 45 -36.64 42.30 -6.17
CA ASP A 45 -36.89 43.42 -5.28
C ASP A 45 -36.61 43.07 -3.82
N ARG A 46 -35.91 43.97 -3.12
CA ARG A 46 -35.89 44.28 -1.68
C ARG A 46 -35.25 43.25 -0.73
N GLY A 47 -34.34 43.60 0.11
CA GLY A 47 -33.85 44.86 0.64
C GLY A 47 -33.18 44.63 1.97
N CYS A 48 -32.22 45.48 2.24
CA CYS A 48 -31.77 45.97 3.53
C CYS A 48 -30.75 45.22 4.38
N CYS A 49 -29.58 45.83 4.41
CA CYS A 49 -28.84 46.35 5.62
C CYS A 49 -28.32 45.28 6.60
N GLY A 50 -27.10 45.27 7.01
CA GLY A 50 -26.04 46.27 7.11
C GLY A 50 -25.03 45.86 8.19
N ARG A 51 -23.81 46.33 8.02
CA ARG A 51 -22.77 46.59 9.05
C ARG A 51 -22.04 45.37 9.65
N ALA A 52 -20.78 45.19 9.33
CA ALA A 52 -19.57 45.91 9.79
C ALA A 52 -19.12 45.61 11.22
N GLY A 53 -17.91 45.12 11.33
CA GLY A 53 -16.97 45.36 12.41
C GLY A 53 -16.93 44.25 13.45
N GLU A 54 -15.87 43.65 13.76
CA GLU A 54 -14.73 44.16 14.46
C GLU A 54 -13.75 43.03 14.84
N VAL A 55 -12.53 43.31 14.66
CA VAL A 55 -11.39 42.54 15.15
C VAL A 55 -11.24 42.82 16.65
N GLN A 56 -11.15 41.82 17.51
CA GLN A 56 -10.61 41.97 18.84
C GLN A 56 -9.52 41.00 19.19
N THR A 57 -8.39 41.58 19.42
CA THR A 57 -7.16 41.07 20.01
C THR A 57 -7.30 40.67 21.46
N LEU A 58 -6.64 39.57 21.83
CA LEU A 58 -6.38 39.15 23.21
C LEU A 58 -5.55 40.15 24.00
N SER A 59 -5.98 40.48 25.23
CA SER A 59 -5.06 40.73 26.34
C SER A 59 -5.78 40.64 27.70
N GLY A 60 -5.12 39.98 28.67
CA GLY A 60 -5.63 39.52 29.92
C GLY A 60 -5.86 40.55 31.01
N ALA A 61 -6.52 40.13 32.07
CA ALA A 61 -6.23 40.27 33.52
C ALA A 61 -7.51 40.16 34.37
N LEU A 62 -7.46 39.31 35.38
CA LEU A 62 -8.36 39.31 36.57
C LEU A 62 -8.15 40.56 37.41
N PRO A 63 -9.11 41.08 38.27
CA PRO A 63 -9.56 40.39 39.48
C PRO A 63 -11.02 40.65 39.94
N ALA A 64 -11.41 39.92 40.99
CA ALA A 64 -12.64 39.93 41.77
C ALA A 64 -12.83 41.18 42.71
N PRO A 65 -13.81 41.24 43.65
CA PRO A 65 -15.21 40.84 43.67
C PRO A 65 -16.19 41.96 44.23
N GLY A 66 -17.48 41.69 44.22
CA GLY A 66 -18.37 42.38 45.17
C GLY A 66 -19.77 42.76 44.72
N GLY A 67 -20.80 42.19 45.35
CA GLY A 67 -22.00 42.94 45.75
C GLY A 67 -23.28 42.75 44.95
N GLY A 68 -24.14 41.85 45.39
CA GLY A 68 -25.54 42.09 45.78
C GLY A 68 -26.58 42.63 44.77
N GLY A 69 -27.66 41.84 44.58
CA GLY A 69 -28.91 42.37 44.05
C GLY A 69 -29.83 41.29 43.41
N LYS A 70 -30.93 41.10 44.13
CA LYS A 70 -32.00 40.10 43.85
C LYS A 70 -32.79 40.36 42.57
N SER A 71 -33.36 39.28 42.11
CA SER A 71 -34.74 39.08 41.62
C SER A 71 -35.01 38.92 40.15
N ALA A 72 -35.83 37.91 39.95
CA ALA A 72 -36.80 37.62 38.90
C ALA A 72 -36.34 36.68 37.78
N GLY A 73 -36.94 35.50 37.88
CA GLY A 73 -36.86 34.41 36.98
C GLY A 73 -37.40 34.67 35.58
N ASN A 74 -36.79 33.99 34.65
CA ASN A 74 -37.52 33.49 33.51
C ASN A 74 -36.82 32.22 32.97
N ALA A 75 -37.64 31.25 32.66
CA ALA A 75 -37.36 29.91 32.27
C ALA A 75 -36.40 29.80 31.06
N GLU A 76 -35.17 29.40 31.30
CA GLU A 76 -34.35 28.73 30.31
C GLU A 76 -34.83 27.30 30.20
N ARG A 77 -35.60 27.02 29.15
CA ARG A 77 -35.80 25.68 28.67
C ARG A 77 -34.47 25.19 28.13
N GLY A 78 -33.72 24.49 28.96
CA GLY A 78 -32.58 23.72 28.56
C GLY A 78 -32.99 22.72 27.45
N CYS A 79 -32.43 22.87 26.29
CA CYS A 79 -32.34 21.78 25.35
C CYS A 79 -31.50 20.68 25.99
N GLN A 80 -32.16 19.81 26.73
CA GLN A 80 -31.59 18.51 27.12
C GLN A 80 -31.43 17.72 25.82
N ALA A 81 -30.19 17.60 25.38
CA ALA A 81 -29.80 16.59 24.41
C ALA A 81 -30.20 15.21 24.96
N ALA A 82 -31.07 14.54 24.27
CA ALA A 82 -31.54 13.20 24.61
C ALA A 82 -30.33 12.25 24.78
N PRO A 83 -30.15 11.65 25.97
CA PRO A 83 -29.12 10.63 26.16
C PRO A 83 -29.66 9.29 25.73
N GLY A 84 -29.20 8.74 24.59
CA GLY A 84 -29.58 7.38 24.26
C GLY A 84 -29.15 6.79 22.92
N ALA A 85 -28.53 7.55 22.01
CA ALA A 85 -28.22 7.01 20.67
C ALA A 85 -26.72 6.76 20.38
N ALA A 86 -25.81 7.06 21.30
CA ALA A 86 -24.37 7.06 21.03
C ALA A 86 -23.65 5.68 21.05
N PRO A 87 -23.98 4.71 21.93
CA PRO A 87 -23.19 3.47 22.02
C PRO A 87 -23.50 2.46 20.90
N SER A 88 -24.71 2.39 20.38
CA SER A 88 -25.08 1.43 19.32
C SER A 88 -24.52 1.80 17.95
N LEU A 89 -24.49 3.08 17.61
CA LEU A 89 -23.95 3.59 16.35
C LEU A 89 -22.42 3.44 16.30
N GLY A 90 -21.73 3.62 17.42
CA GLY A 90 -20.29 3.38 17.53
C GLY A 90 -19.93 1.92 17.31
N ARG A 91 -20.66 0.99 17.91
CA ARG A 91 -20.47 -0.45 17.74
C ARG A 91 -20.71 -0.89 16.28
N ALA A 92 -21.73 -0.39 15.62
CA ALA A 92 -22.03 -0.71 14.22
C ALA A 92 -20.90 -0.23 13.27
N ARG A 93 -20.32 0.95 13.51
CA ARG A 93 -19.17 1.46 12.72
C ARG A 93 -17.92 0.61 12.92
N VAL A 94 -17.62 0.22 14.15
CA VAL A 94 -16.47 -0.64 14.46
C VAL A 94 -16.66 -2.03 13.85
N ALA A 95 -17.87 -2.60 13.93
CA ALA A 95 -18.19 -3.87 13.27
C ALA A 95 -18.01 -3.80 11.75
N ALA A 96 -18.46 -2.71 11.12
CA ALA A 96 -18.24 -2.48 9.69
C ALA A 96 -16.76 -2.41 9.33
N ALA A 97 -15.94 -1.70 10.10
CA ALA A 97 -14.50 -1.63 9.90
C ALA A 97 -13.82 -3.00 10.08
N ALA A 98 -14.25 -3.79 11.06
CA ALA A 98 -13.75 -5.14 11.29
C ALA A 98 -14.08 -6.06 10.10
N ILE A 99 -15.32 -6.03 9.60
CA ILE A 99 -15.74 -6.82 8.43
C ILE A 99 -14.93 -6.42 7.18
N LEU A 100 -14.71 -5.12 6.95
CA LEU A 100 -13.89 -4.63 5.84
C LEU A 100 -12.42 -5.03 6.01
N SER A 101 -11.88 -5.04 7.22
CA SER A 101 -10.51 -5.49 7.48
C SER A 101 -10.34 -6.99 7.24
N VAL A 102 -11.29 -7.80 7.68
CA VAL A 102 -11.33 -9.25 7.38
C VAL A 102 -11.43 -9.49 5.87
N GLY A 103 -12.27 -8.73 5.17
CA GLY A 103 -12.34 -8.79 3.71
C GLY A 103 -11.01 -8.46 3.02
N ASN A 104 -10.22 -7.53 3.58
CA ASN A 104 -8.88 -7.23 3.08
C ASN A 104 -7.88 -8.36 3.34
N VAL A 105 -7.98 -9.02 4.50
CA VAL A 105 -7.20 -10.25 4.77
C VAL A 105 -7.52 -11.30 3.72
N LEU A 106 -8.80 -11.54 3.41
CA LEU A 106 -9.22 -12.52 2.40
C LEU A 106 -8.77 -12.13 0.99
N ASN A 107 -8.77 -10.85 0.65
CA ASN A 107 -8.25 -10.33 -0.63
C ASN A 107 -6.78 -10.74 -0.82
N TYR A 108 -5.93 -10.45 0.16
CA TYR A 108 -4.52 -10.82 0.10
C TYR A 108 -4.29 -12.33 0.26
N LEU A 109 -5.12 -13.01 1.03
CA LEU A 109 -5.09 -14.47 1.16
C LEU A 109 -5.34 -15.15 -0.20
N ASP A 110 -6.36 -14.74 -0.94
CA ASP A 110 -6.68 -15.30 -2.26
C ASP A 110 -5.55 -15.04 -3.26
N ARG A 111 -4.99 -13.84 -3.24
CA ARG A 111 -3.86 -13.45 -4.10
C ARG A 111 -2.63 -14.35 -3.92
N TYR A 112 -2.25 -14.64 -2.68
CA TYR A 112 -1.05 -15.41 -2.36
C TYR A 112 -1.28 -16.91 -2.20
N THR A 113 -2.52 -17.37 -2.19
CA THR A 113 -2.84 -18.81 -2.25
C THR A 113 -2.29 -19.44 -3.54
N VAL A 114 -2.37 -18.75 -4.67
CA VAL A 114 -1.79 -19.21 -5.93
C VAL A 114 -0.27 -19.36 -5.82
N ALA A 115 0.43 -18.43 -5.18
CA ALA A 115 1.86 -18.56 -4.94
C ALA A 115 2.19 -19.75 -4.01
N GLY A 116 1.33 -20.04 -3.05
CA GLY A 116 1.47 -21.19 -2.14
C GLY A 116 1.30 -22.57 -2.80
N VAL A 117 0.62 -22.61 -3.94
CA VAL A 117 0.40 -23.84 -4.74
C VAL A 117 1.06 -23.80 -6.12
N LEU A 118 2.02 -22.89 -6.31
CA LEU A 118 2.60 -22.62 -7.62
C LEU A 118 3.28 -23.84 -8.26
N LEU A 119 3.99 -24.64 -7.47
CA LEU A 119 4.62 -25.87 -7.93
C LEU A 119 3.60 -26.87 -8.48
N ASP A 120 2.47 -27.02 -7.80
CA ASP A 120 1.39 -27.91 -8.23
C ASP A 120 0.73 -27.38 -9.51
N ILE A 121 0.58 -26.07 -9.65
CA ILE A 121 0.06 -25.44 -10.88
C ILE A 121 1.02 -25.68 -12.06
N GLN A 122 2.32 -25.47 -11.85
CA GLN A 122 3.32 -25.74 -12.89
C GLN A 122 3.31 -27.19 -13.36
N GLN A 123 3.20 -28.12 -12.42
CA GLN A 123 3.13 -29.55 -12.74
C GLN A 123 1.82 -29.92 -13.46
N HIS A 124 0.69 -29.39 -13.00
CA HIS A 124 -0.62 -29.68 -13.58
C HIS A 124 -0.74 -29.21 -15.04
N PHE A 125 -0.32 -27.98 -15.31
CA PHE A 125 -0.39 -27.38 -16.65
C PHE A 125 0.86 -27.67 -17.52
N GLY A 126 1.92 -28.24 -16.95
CA GLY A 126 3.17 -28.48 -17.66
C GLY A 126 3.85 -27.21 -18.16
N VAL A 127 3.74 -26.09 -17.42
CA VAL A 127 4.27 -24.79 -17.82
C VAL A 127 5.64 -24.52 -17.19
N LYS A 128 6.44 -23.75 -17.91
CA LYS A 128 7.76 -23.30 -17.46
C LYS A 128 7.62 -22.13 -16.47
N ASP A 129 8.76 -21.66 -15.93
CA ASP A 129 8.80 -20.58 -14.97
C ASP A 129 8.21 -19.27 -15.52
N SER A 130 8.42 -18.96 -16.79
CA SER A 130 7.79 -17.79 -17.45
C SER A 130 6.26 -17.86 -17.44
N GLY A 131 5.69 -19.03 -17.73
CA GLY A 131 4.24 -19.24 -17.66
C GLY A 131 3.67 -19.06 -16.24
N ALA A 132 4.38 -19.57 -15.23
CA ALA A 132 4.01 -19.39 -13.84
C ALA A 132 4.07 -17.91 -13.41
N GLY A 133 5.14 -17.21 -13.77
CA GLY A 133 5.27 -15.76 -13.51
C GLY A 133 4.20 -14.93 -14.20
N LEU A 134 3.73 -15.35 -15.36
CA LEU A 134 2.68 -14.69 -16.13
C LEU A 134 1.35 -14.59 -15.35
N LEU A 135 1.03 -15.57 -14.51
CA LEU A 135 -0.18 -15.57 -13.70
C LEU A 135 -0.27 -14.33 -12.80
N GLN A 136 0.83 -14.01 -12.11
CA GLN A 136 0.87 -12.85 -11.23
C GLN A 136 0.95 -11.54 -12.02
N THR A 137 1.72 -11.52 -13.10
CA THR A 137 1.85 -10.35 -13.97
C THR A 137 0.51 -9.94 -14.57
N VAL A 138 -0.25 -10.88 -15.15
CA VAL A 138 -1.57 -10.59 -15.71
C VAL A 138 -2.55 -10.11 -14.63
N PHE A 139 -2.50 -10.70 -13.45
CA PHE A 139 -3.30 -10.27 -12.30
C PHE A 139 -3.02 -8.80 -11.94
N ILE A 140 -1.76 -8.43 -11.73
CA ILE A 140 -1.38 -7.06 -11.35
C ILE A 140 -1.67 -6.05 -12.46
N CYS A 141 -1.42 -6.40 -13.74
CA CYS A 141 -1.75 -5.53 -14.86
C CYS A 141 -3.25 -5.23 -14.93
N SER A 142 -4.09 -6.25 -14.79
CA SER A 142 -5.54 -6.08 -14.77
C SER A 142 -6.01 -5.27 -13.57
N PHE A 143 -5.44 -5.52 -12.40
CA PHE A 143 -5.68 -4.76 -11.17
C PHE A 143 -5.35 -3.27 -11.37
N MET A 144 -4.18 -2.97 -11.91
CA MET A 144 -3.69 -1.61 -12.13
C MET A 144 -4.58 -0.81 -13.09
N VAL A 145 -5.08 -1.45 -14.16
CA VAL A 145 -6.00 -0.81 -15.12
C VAL A 145 -7.39 -0.62 -14.53
N ALA A 146 -7.87 -1.58 -13.77
CA ALA A 146 -9.21 -1.56 -13.18
C ALA A 146 -9.34 -0.59 -11.98
N ALA A 147 -8.27 -0.39 -11.21
CA ALA A 147 -8.32 0.44 -10.00
C ALA A 147 -8.80 1.88 -10.24
N PRO A 148 -8.33 2.65 -11.24
CA PRO A 148 -8.84 3.98 -11.53
C PRO A 148 -10.31 3.97 -11.95
N ILE A 149 -10.75 2.93 -12.68
CA ILE A 149 -12.14 2.77 -13.13
C ILE A 149 -13.06 2.60 -11.91
N PHE A 150 -12.70 1.72 -10.99
CA PHE A 150 -13.48 1.52 -9.75
C PHE A 150 -13.41 2.72 -8.81
N GLY A 151 -12.31 3.46 -8.79
CA GLY A 151 -12.22 4.74 -8.10
C GLY A 151 -13.29 5.72 -8.60
N TYR A 152 -13.39 5.88 -9.92
CA TYR A 152 -14.40 6.72 -10.56
C TYR A 152 -15.84 6.23 -10.31
N LEU A 153 -16.09 4.93 -10.45
CA LEU A 153 -17.39 4.33 -10.18
C LEU A 153 -17.79 4.47 -8.71
N GLY A 154 -16.85 4.30 -7.79
CA GLY A 154 -17.04 4.49 -6.35
C GLY A 154 -17.45 5.91 -5.98
N ASP A 155 -17.05 6.91 -6.78
CA ASP A 155 -17.47 8.30 -6.59
C ASP A 155 -18.88 8.60 -7.11
N ARG A 156 -19.40 7.79 -8.02
CA ARG A 156 -20.71 8.01 -8.66
C ARG A 156 -21.81 7.11 -8.15
N PHE A 157 -21.49 5.86 -7.87
CA PHE A 157 -22.47 4.82 -7.51
C PHE A 157 -22.38 4.43 -6.04
N ASN A 158 -23.26 3.53 -5.61
CA ASN A 158 -23.27 3.03 -4.24
C ASN A 158 -22.05 2.13 -4.00
N ARG A 159 -21.09 2.64 -3.21
CA ARG A 159 -19.83 1.97 -2.87
C ARG A 159 -20.02 0.57 -2.30
N LYS A 160 -21.02 0.38 -1.44
CA LYS A 160 -21.34 -0.90 -0.80
C LYS A 160 -21.71 -1.96 -1.82
N ILE A 161 -22.52 -1.61 -2.83
CA ILE A 161 -22.95 -2.53 -3.87
C ILE A 161 -21.77 -2.91 -4.77
N ILE A 162 -20.98 -1.92 -5.22
CA ILE A 162 -19.79 -2.18 -6.06
C ILE A 162 -18.82 -3.11 -5.34
N LEU A 163 -18.57 -2.84 -4.06
CA LEU A 163 -17.67 -3.63 -3.21
C LEU A 163 -18.14 -5.09 -3.13
N SER A 164 -19.42 -5.30 -2.81
CA SER A 164 -19.98 -6.65 -2.68
C SER A 164 -20.03 -7.39 -4.01
N CYS A 165 -20.42 -6.71 -5.10
CA CYS A 165 -20.37 -7.29 -6.44
C CYS A 165 -18.95 -7.70 -6.84
N GLY A 166 -17.95 -6.88 -6.51
CA GLY A 166 -16.55 -7.21 -6.76
C GLY A 166 -16.11 -8.47 -6.02
N ILE A 167 -16.47 -8.59 -4.73
CA ILE A 167 -16.16 -9.79 -3.93
C ILE A 167 -16.82 -11.04 -4.53
N PHE A 168 -18.11 -10.98 -4.85
CA PHE A 168 -18.81 -12.11 -5.45
C PHE A 168 -18.23 -12.46 -6.82
N PHE A 169 -17.86 -11.46 -7.62
CA PHE A 169 -17.26 -11.67 -8.92
C PHE A 169 -15.92 -12.39 -8.81
N TRP A 170 -14.94 -11.88 -8.04
CA TRP A 170 -13.65 -12.55 -7.94
C TRP A 170 -13.74 -13.93 -7.28
N SER A 171 -14.62 -14.09 -6.27
CA SER A 171 -14.86 -15.38 -5.64
C SER A 171 -15.42 -16.41 -6.62
N ALA A 172 -16.40 -16.02 -7.44
CA ALA A 172 -16.97 -16.89 -8.47
C ALA A 172 -15.91 -17.29 -9.52
N ILE A 173 -15.09 -16.35 -9.97
CA ILE A 173 -14.03 -16.61 -10.94
C ILE A 173 -12.95 -17.53 -10.36
N THR A 174 -12.49 -17.27 -9.13
CA THR A 174 -11.50 -18.13 -8.46
C THR A 174 -12.04 -19.54 -8.28
N PHE A 175 -13.28 -19.68 -7.84
CA PHE A 175 -13.92 -20.99 -7.72
C PHE A 175 -14.02 -21.71 -9.06
N SER A 176 -14.46 -21.03 -10.09
CA SER A 176 -14.57 -21.58 -11.45
C SER A 176 -13.21 -21.97 -12.02
N SER A 177 -12.15 -21.24 -11.71
CA SER A 177 -10.80 -21.52 -12.19
C SER A 177 -10.26 -22.87 -11.67
N SER A 178 -10.77 -23.37 -10.55
CA SER A 178 -10.37 -24.65 -9.99
C SER A 178 -10.83 -25.86 -10.84
N PHE A 179 -11.74 -25.66 -11.80
CA PHE A 179 -12.26 -26.72 -12.67
C PHE A 179 -11.61 -26.72 -14.06
N ILE A 180 -10.64 -25.81 -14.31
CA ILE A 180 -9.95 -25.73 -15.58
C ILE A 180 -9.02 -26.95 -15.75
N THR A 181 -9.15 -27.65 -16.89
CA THR A 181 -8.32 -28.81 -17.23
C THR A 181 -6.93 -28.39 -17.69
N GLU A 182 -5.97 -29.30 -17.61
CA GLU A 182 -4.56 -29.08 -17.95
C GLU A 182 -4.28 -28.54 -19.37
N GLN A 183 -5.22 -28.76 -20.31
CA GLN A 183 -5.08 -28.33 -21.70
C GLN A 183 -5.36 -26.83 -21.90
N TYR A 184 -6.00 -26.15 -20.93
CA TYR A 184 -6.47 -24.77 -21.06
C TYR A 184 -5.75 -23.81 -20.12
N PHE A 185 -4.43 -23.80 -20.14
CA PHE A 185 -3.65 -22.89 -19.31
C PHE A 185 -3.97 -21.40 -19.58
N TRP A 186 -4.18 -21.02 -20.83
CA TRP A 186 -4.55 -19.65 -21.20
C TRP A 186 -5.86 -19.19 -20.54
N LEU A 187 -6.81 -20.11 -20.33
CA LEU A 187 -8.06 -19.82 -19.62
C LEU A 187 -7.79 -19.56 -18.13
N PHE A 188 -6.85 -20.29 -17.54
CA PHE A 188 -6.42 -20.05 -16.16
C PHE A 188 -5.72 -18.69 -16.03
N VAL A 189 -4.88 -18.30 -16.97
CA VAL A 189 -4.27 -16.95 -17.04
C VAL A 189 -5.34 -15.87 -17.14
N LEU A 190 -6.34 -16.05 -18.01
CA LEU A 190 -7.45 -15.12 -18.15
C LEU A 190 -8.25 -15.00 -16.84
N SER A 191 -8.51 -16.12 -16.16
CA SER A 191 -9.19 -16.11 -14.86
C SER A 191 -8.43 -15.29 -13.83
N ARG A 192 -7.10 -15.35 -13.80
CA ARG A 192 -6.27 -14.52 -12.91
C ARG A 192 -6.40 -13.02 -13.22
N GLY A 193 -6.47 -12.66 -14.50
CA GLY A 193 -6.75 -11.28 -14.93
C GLY A 193 -8.13 -10.80 -14.44
N LEU A 194 -9.16 -11.61 -14.58
CA LEU A 194 -10.51 -11.28 -14.11
C LEU A 194 -10.58 -11.16 -12.57
N VAL A 195 -9.90 -12.02 -11.83
CA VAL A 195 -9.77 -11.90 -10.37
C VAL A 195 -9.09 -10.57 -10.00
N GLY A 196 -8.05 -10.17 -10.71
CA GLY A 196 -7.39 -8.86 -10.52
C GLY A 196 -8.34 -7.68 -10.68
N ILE A 197 -9.25 -7.73 -11.66
CA ILE A 197 -10.30 -6.72 -11.85
C ILE A 197 -11.25 -6.68 -10.63
N GLY A 198 -11.71 -7.83 -10.17
CA GLY A 198 -12.59 -7.93 -9.00
C GLY A 198 -11.93 -7.40 -7.71
N GLU A 199 -10.70 -7.78 -7.45
CA GLU A 199 -9.94 -7.33 -6.29
C GLU A 199 -9.62 -5.83 -6.30
N ALA A 200 -9.43 -5.24 -7.49
CA ALA A 200 -9.25 -3.80 -7.65
C ALA A 200 -10.43 -2.99 -7.11
N SER A 201 -11.66 -3.48 -7.29
CA SER A 201 -12.85 -2.83 -6.74
C SER A 201 -12.81 -2.74 -5.22
N TYR A 202 -12.35 -3.80 -4.57
CA TYR A 202 -12.24 -3.86 -3.12
C TYR A 202 -11.16 -2.93 -2.60
N SER A 203 -9.95 -3.06 -3.11
CA SER A 203 -8.78 -2.31 -2.63
C SER A 203 -8.92 -0.80 -2.80
N THR A 204 -9.69 -0.34 -3.79
CA THR A 204 -9.92 1.09 -4.02
C THR A 204 -11.06 1.65 -3.18
N ILE A 205 -12.13 0.89 -2.96
CA ILE A 205 -13.36 1.39 -2.34
C ILE A 205 -13.39 1.19 -0.83
N ALA A 206 -12.93 0.05 -0.31
CA ALA A 206 -13.00 -0.26 1.12
C ALA A 206 -12.32 0.79 2.03
N PRO A 207 -11.11 1.29 1.73
CA PRO A 207 -10.48 2.33 2.54
C PRO A 207 -11.28 3.65 2.55
N THR A 208 -11.97 3.97 1.46
CA THR A 208 -12.81 5.18 1.39
C THR A 208 -14.02 5.10 2.30
N ILE A 209 -14.63 3.91 2.41
CA ILE A 209 -15.75 3.68 3.34
C ILE A 209 -15.27 3.85 4.78
N ILE A 210 -14.12 3.27 5.15
CA ILE A 210 -13.53 3.45 6.49
C ILE A 210 -13.22 4.92 6.74
N GLY A 211 -12.68 5.62 5.75
CA GLY A 211 -12.40 7.06 5.82
C GLY A 211 -13.64 7.93 6.09
N ASP A 212 -14.81 7.52 5.59
CA ASP A 212 -16.08 8.23 5.80
C ASP A 212 -16.78 7.84 7.11
N LEU A 213 -16.51 6.65 7.64
CA LEU A 213 -17.11 6.16 8.89
C LEU A 213 -16.45 6.76 10.15
N PHE A 214 -15.17 7.12 10.07
CA PHE A 214 -14.38 7.56 11.21
C PHE A 214 -13.71 8.91 10.94
N THR A 215 -13.42 9.65 12.03
CA THR A 215 -12.79 10.97 11.97
C THR A 215 -11.51 11.01 12.79
N LYS A 216 -10.60 11.95 12.46
CA LYS A 216 -9.36 12.22 13.21
C LYS A 216 -8.53 10.98 13.53
N ASN A 217 -8.09 10.82 14.77
CA ASN A 217 -7.21 9.73 15.22
C ASN A 217 -7.82 8.34 15.06
N THR A 218 -9.13 8.20 15.24
CA THR A 218 -9.83 6.92 15.05
C THR A 218 -9.82 6.48 13.59
N ARG A 219 -9.91 7.42 12.64
CA ARG A 219 -9.77 7.14 11.21
C ARG A 219 -8.39 6.57 10.90
N THR A 220 -7.33 7.21 11.40
CA THR A 220 -5.96 6.74 11.21
C THR A 220 -5.76 5.34 11.78
N LEU A 221 -6.26 5.09 13.00
CA LEU A 221 -6.17 3.78 13.63
C LEU A 221 -6.90 2.70 12.82
N MET A 222 -8.14 2.97 12.38
CA MET A 222 -8.93 1.99 11.61
C MET A 222 -8.31 1.70 10.23
N LEU A 223 -7.76 2.71 9.56
CA LEU A 223 -7.01 2.52 8.31
C LEU A 223 -5.72 1.74 8.55
N SER A 224 -5.01 1.96 9.65
CA SER A 224 -3.82 1.18 10.01
C SER A 224 -4.15 -0.29 10.21
N VAL A 225 -5.25 -0.59 10.91
CA VAL A 225 -5.76 -1.97 11.08
C VAL A 225 -6.12 -2.59 9.71
N PHE A 226 -6.77 -1.82 8.85
CA PHE A 226 -7.13 -2.27 7.50
C PHE A 226 -5.90 -2.61 6.66
N TYR A 227 -4.89 -1.76 6.64
CA TYR A 227 -3.66 -2.01 5.87
C TYR A 227 -2.75 -3.05 6.51
N PHE A 228 -2.89 -3.26 7.82
CA PHE A 228 -2.20 -4.35 8.52
C PHE A 228 -2.62 -5.75 8.01
N ALA A 229 -3.80 -5.85 7.40
CA ALA A 229 -4.26 -7.06 6.72
C ALA A 229 -3.35 -7.50 5.55
N ILE A 230 -2.48 -6.62 5.01
CA ILE A 230 -1.62 -6.95 3.88
C ILE A 230 -0.61 -8.06 4.22
N PRO A 231 0.32 -7.88 5.17
CA PRO A 231 1.26 -8.94 5.52
C PRO A 231 0.56 -10.15 6.14
N LEU A 232 -0.47 -9.94 6.94
CA LEU A 232 -1.23 -11.02 7.54
C LEU A 232 -1.93 -11.88 6.48
N GLY A 233 -2.66 -11.27 5.55
CA GLY A 233 -3.36 -11.96 4.47
C GLY A 233 -2.40 -12.66 3.51
N SER A 234 -1.28 -12.03 3.18
CA SER A 234 -0.24 -12.63 2.33
C SER A 234 0.33 -13.90 2.95
N GLY A 235 0.77 -13.84 4.20
CA GLY A 235 1.28 -15.00 4.91
C GLY A 235 0.25 -16.11 5.09
N LEU A 236 -1.00 -15.75 5.44
CA LEU A 236 -2.10 -16.70 5.53
C LEU A 236 -2.44 -17.33 4.18
N GLY A 237 -2.23 -16.64 3.07
CA GLY A 237 -2.42 -17.19 1.73
C GLY A 237 -1.50 -18.40 1.46
N TYR A 238 -0.21 -18.27 1.76
CA TYR A 238 0.73 -19.39 1.67
C TYR A 238 0.36 -20.53 2.62
N ILE A 239 0.01 -20.22 3.87
CA ILE A 239 -0.37 -21.21 4.88
C ILE A 239 -1.64 -21.95 4.45
N THR A 240 -2.68 -21.23 4.03
CA THR A 240 -3.94 -21.81 3.57
C THR A 240 -3.75 -22.67 2.34
N GLY A 241 -3.04 -22.17 1.32
CA GLY A 241 -2.71 -22.93 0.12
C GLY A 241 -2.02 -24.25 0.44
N SER A 242 -1.00 -24.20 1.28
CA SER A 242 -0.23 -25.37 1.69
C SER A 242 -1.02 -26.34 2.55
N SER A 243 -1.73 -25.84 3.56
CA SER A 243 -2.47 -26.69 4.50
C SER A 243 -3.65 -27.37 3.84
N VAL A 244 -4.42 -26.64 3.04
CA VAL A 244 -5.60 -27.19 2.35
C VAL A 244 -5.18 -28.25 1.34
N LYS A 245 -4.15 -28.03 0.52
CA LYS A 245 -3.68 -29.04 -0.42
C LYS A 245 -3.13 -30.29 0.28
N GLN A 246 -2.50 -30.14 1.44
CA GLN A 246 -1.99 -31.27 2.21
C GLN A 246 -3.12 -32.13 2.79
N VAL A 247 -4.15 -31.49 3.34
CA VAL A 247 -5.29 -32.19 3.94
C VAL A 247 -6.18 -32.83 2.88
N ALA A 248 -6.44 -32.11 1.78
CA ALA A 248 -7.31 -32.61 0.70
C ALA A 248 -6.59 -33.54 -0.30
N GLY A 249 -5.25 -33.54 -0.30
CA GLY A 249 -4.46 -34.31 -1.28
C GLY A 249 -4.47 -33.72 -2.69
N ASP A 250 -5.12 -32.55 -2.90
CA ASP A 250 -5.26 -31.89 -4.19
C ASP A 250 -5.22 -30.37 -4.02
N TRP A 251 -4.42 -29.70 -4.84
CA TRP A 251 -4.25 -28.24 -4.80
C TRP A 251 -5.49 -27.45 -5.24
N HIS A 252 -6.38 -28.03 -6.03
CA HIS A 252 -7.60 -27.37 -6.48
C HIS A 252 -8.49 -26.93 -5.31
N TRP A 253 -8.49 -27.66 -4.20
CA TRP A 253 -9.23 -27.29 -3.01
C TRP A 253 -8.76 -25.99 -2.36
N ALA A 254 -7.49 -25.63 -2.50
CA ALA A 254 -6.99 -24.34 -2.05
C ALA A 254 -7.70 -23.16 -2.75
N LEU A 255 -8.00 -23.31 -4.04
CA LEU A 255 -8.76 -22.32 -4.81
C LEU A 255 -10.28 -22.39 -4.59
N ARG A 256 -10.79 -23.38 -3.85
CA ARG A 256 -12.22 -23.52 -3.55
C ARG A 256 -12.58 -23.01 -2.17
N VAL A 257 -11.63 -23.01 -1.22
CA VAL A 257 -11.87 -22.60 0.17
C VAL A 257 -11.97 -21.08 0.29
N SER A 258 -11.04 -20.33 -0.31
CA SER A 258 -11.04 -18.86 -0.21
C SER A 258 -12.31 -18.20 -0.81
N PRO A 259 -12.86 -18.66 -1.95
CA PRO A 259 -14.13 -18.13 -2.47
C PRO A 259 -15.32 -18.31 -1.55
N LEU A 260 -15.40 -19.41 -0.81
CA LEU A 260 -16.50 -19.62 0.15
C LEU A 260 -16.46 -18.57 1.25
N LEU A 261 -15.27 -18.29 1.80
CA LEU A 261 -15.08 -17.21 2.77
C LEU A 261 -15.37 -15.84 2.16
N GLY A 262 -15.00 -15.63 0.89
CA GLY A 262 -15.32 -14.42 0.14
C GLY A 262 -16.83 -14.19 -0.02
N MET A 263 -17.60 -15.23 -0.35
CA MET A 263 -19.07 -15.17 -0.44
C MET A 263 -19.71 -14.77 0.89
N ILE A 264 -19.25 -15.39 2.00
CA ILE A 264 -19.72 -15.06 3.34
C ILE A 264 -19.41 -13.60 3.66
N THR A 265 -18.19 -13.14 3.42
CA THR A 265 -17.76 -11.76 3.69
C THR A 265 -18.54 -10.76 2.85
N GLY A 266 -18.76 -11.03 1.56
CA GLY A 266 -19.58 -10.19 0.68
C GLY A 266 -21.02 -10.05 1.18
N THR A 267 -21.62 -11.13 1.69
CA THR A 267 -22.93 -11.12 2.31
C THR A 267 -22.95 -10.31 3.60
N LEU A 268 -21.94 -10.48 4.46
CA LEU A 268 -21.81 -9.68 5.69
C LEU A 268 -21.66 -8.18 5.38
N ILE A 269 -20.94 -7.82 4.34
CA ILE A 269 -20.81 -6.42 3.90
C ILE A 269 -22.17 -5.87 3.48
N LEU A 270 -22.96 -6.62 2.71
CA LEU A 270 -24.31 -6.20 2.30
C LEU A 270 -25.25 -5.98 3.49
N ILE A 271 -25.13 -6.77 4.54
CA ILE A 271 -26.02 -6.70 5.70
C ILE A 271 -25.56 -5.62 6.68
N PHE A 272 -24.30 -5.65 7.10
CA PHE A 272 -23.81 -4.90 8.26
C PHE A 272 -23.09 -3.60 7.94
N VAL A 273 -22.52 -3.44 6.73
CA VAL A 273 -21.81 -2.19 6.42
C VAL A 273 -22.84 -1.11 6.06
N PRO A 274 -22.90 0.01 6.80
CA PRO A 274 -23.83 1.08 6.50
C PRO A 274 -23.45 1.76 5.18
N ALA A 275 -24.46 2.25 4.45
CA ALA A 275 -24.23 3.13 3.31
C ALA A 275 -23.68 4.46 3.82
N ALA A 276 -22.37 4.62 3.80
CA ALA A 276 -21.70 5.84 4.26
C ALA A 276 -22.10 7.03 3.38
N LYS A 277 -22.65 8.08 4.01
CA LYS A 277 -22.89 9.35 3.31
C LYS A 277 -21.54 9.96 2.96
N ARG A 278 -21.37 10.31 1.69
CA ARG A 278 -20.14 10.93 1.18
C ARG A 278 -19.92 12.28 1.86
N GLY A 279 -18.69 12.54 2.31
CA GLY A 279 -18.27 13.87 2.72
C GLY A 279 -18.55 14.30 4.15
N ASN A 280 -19.00 13.41 5.06
CA ASN A 280 -19.12 13.79 6.47
C ASN A 280 -17.78 14.20 7.13
N ALA A 281 -16.65 13.79 6.56
CA ALA A 281 -15.32 14.18 7.02
C ALA A 281 -14.74 15.39 6.26
N GLU A 282 -15.35 15.80 5.15
CA GLU A 282 -14.80 16.80 4.21
C GLU A 282 -15.45 18.19 4.30
N GLN A 283 -16.49 18.37 5.12
CA GLN A 283 -17.10 19.70 5.27
C GLN A 283 -16.14 20.78 5.81
N LEU A 284 -15.03 20.36 6.43
CA LEU A 284 -13.96 21.27 6.85
C LEU A 284 -12.89 21.51 5.77
N GLY A 285 -12.84 20.67 4.74
CA GLY A 285 -11.87 20.74 3.62
C GLY A 285 -12.39 21.43 2.36
N ALA A 286 -13.68 21.70 2.27
CA ALA A 286 -14.32 22.25 1.06
C ALA A 286 -13.95 23.72 0.77
N GLN A 287 -13.35 24.43 1.72
CA GLN A 287 -12.89 25.81 1.53
C GLN A 287 -11.52 25.93 0.83
N LEU A 288 -10.80 24.83 0.60
CA LEU A 288 -9.45 24.83 0.02
C LEU A 288 -9.38 24.23 -1.41
N LYS A 289 -10.50 23.95 -2.05
CA LYS A 289 -10.52 23.48 -3.43
C LYS A 289 -10.46 24.62 -4.45
N ALA A 290 -9.31 25.25 -4.60
CA ALA A 290 -8.93 25.79 -5.91
C ALA A 290 -8.71 24.56 -6.82
N ARG A 291 -9.60 24.30 -7.77
CA ARG A 291 -9.45 23.23 -8.78
C ARG A 291 -8.24 23.54 -9.64
N THR A 292 -7.10 22.99 -9.28
CA THR A 292 -5.94 22.98 -10.19
C THR A 292 -6.19 21.92 -11.27
N SER A 293 -5.79 22.23 -12.50
CA SER A 293 -5.86 21.27 -13.62
C SER A 293 -5.02 20.04 -13.28
N TRP A 294 -5.59 18.84 -13.47
CA TRP A 294 -4.93 17.55 -13.24
C TRP A 294 -3.55 17.47 -13.92
N LEU A 295 -3.44 17.97 -15.17
CA LEU A 295 -2.16 18.03 -15.91
C LEU A 295 -1.13 18.93 -15.22
N ARG A 296 -1.57 20.05 -14.62
CA ARG A 296 -0.68 20.95 -13.87
C ARG A 296 -0.15 20.27 -12.61
N ASP A 297 -0.99 19.51 -11.92
CA ASP A 297 -0.61 18.77 -10.73
C ASP A 297 0.38 17.64 -11.07
N MET A 298 0.13 16.88 -12.12
CA MET A 298 1.06 15.88 -12.64
C MET A 298 2.42 16.48 -13.00
N LYS A 299 2.44 17.57 -13.74
CA LYS A 299 3.69 18.26 -14.13
C LYS A 299 4.46 18.78 -12.90
N ALA A 300 3.76 19.27 -11.89
CA ALA A 300 4.39 19.72 -10.65
C ALA A 300 4.97 18.58 -9.82
N LEU A 301 4.28 17.42 -9.77
CA LEU A 301 4.77 16.22 -9.08
C LEU A 301 6.02 15.64 -9.77
N ILE A 302 6.03 15.54 -11.09
CA ILE A 302 7.20 15.05 -11.84
C ILE A 302 8.41 15.99 -11.68
N ARG A 303 8.21 17.28 -11.46
CA ARG A 303 9.29 18.24 -11.20
C ARG A 303 9.82 18.19 -9.76
N ASN A 304 9.09 17.60 -8.84
CA ASN A 304 9.52 17.45 -7.44
C ASN A 304 10.49 16.27 -7.33
N ARG A 305 11.79 16.55 -7.21
CA ARG A 305 12.86 15.54 -7.15
C ARG A 305 12.67 14.55 -6.01
N SER A 306 12.36 15.04 -4.81
CA SER A 306 12.13 14.16 -3.65
C SER A 306 10.95 13.21 -3.86
N TYR A 307 9.87 13.68 -4.49
CA TYR A 307 8.74 12.84 -4.85
C TYR A 307 9.11 11.77 -5.89
N VAL A 308 9.84 12.14 -6.94
CA VAL A 308 10.26 11.21 -8.00
C VAL A 308 11.19 10.14 -7.43
N PHE A 309 12.20 10.51 -6.65
CA PHE A 309 13.13 9.55 -6.05
C PHE A 309 12.43 8.62 -5.04
N SER A 310 11.53 9.13 -4.20
CA SER A 310 10.77 8.28 -3.29
C SER A 310 9.82 7.33 -4.03
N SER A 311 9.24 7.76 -5.15
CA SER A 311 8.38 6.91 -5.98
C SER A 311 9.17 5.80 -6.68
N LEU A 312 10.37 6.09 -7.19
CA LEU A 312 11.27 5.09 -7.76
C LEU A 312 11.76 4.10 -6.70
N ALA A 313 12.06 4.57 -5.50
CA ALA A 313 12.42 3.71 -4.37
C ALA A 313 11.28 2.76 -3.98
N THR A 314 10.04 3.27 -3.92
CA THR A 314 8.85 2.44 -3.66
C THR A 314 8.62 1.42 -4.77
N SER A 315 8.88 1.79 -6.02
CA SER A 315 8.82 0.85 -7.16
C SER A 315 9.85 -0.28 -7.03
N ALA A 316 11.04 0.02 -6.53
CA ALA A 316 12.06 -1.01 -6.25
C ALA A 316 11.62 -1.97 -5.12
N VAL A 317 10.98 -1.46 -4.08
CA VAL A 317 10.39 -2.30 -3.01
C VAL A 317 9.31 -3.22 -3.59
N SER A 318 8.41 -2.68 -4.42
CA SER A 318 7.35 -3.47 -5.07
C SER A 318 7.91 -4.52 -6.03
N PHE A 319 8.97 -4.20 -6.76
CA PHE A 319 9.67 -5.16 -7.62
C PHE A 319 10.19 -6.35 -6.82
N ALA A 320 10.90 -6.09 -5.74
CA ALA A 320 11.45 -7.13 -4.88
C ALA A 320 10.34 -7.97 -4.21
N THR A 321 9.34 -7.33 -3.62
CA THR A 321 8.23 -8.04 -2.95
C THR A 321 7.40 -8.87 -3.92
N GLY A 322 7.15 -8.37 -5.13
CA GLY A 322 6.42 -9.11 -6.17
C GLY A 322 7.16 -10.35 -6.65
N ALA A 323 8.45 -10.22 -6.98
CA ALA A 323 9.26 -11.34 -7.44
C ALA A 323 9.55 -12.36 -6.33
N LEU A 324 10.04 -11.89 -5.18
CA LEU A 324 10.42 -12.79 -4.09
C LEU A 324 9.19 -13.48 -3.46
N GLY A 325 8.08 -12.77 -3.32
CA GLY A 325 6.82 -13.34 -2.82
C GLY A 325 6.29 -14.47 -3.70
N MET A 326 6.46 -14.39 -5.00
CA MET A 326 6.04 -15.45 -5.93
C MET A 326 7.00 -16.63 -5.93
N TRP A 327 8.30 -16.38 -5.94
CA TRP A 327 9.31 -17.38 -6.27
C TRP A 327 10.03 -18.03 -5.08
N PHE A 328 10.04 -17.43 -3.90
CA PHE A 328 10.76 -18.00 -2.76
C PHE A 328 10.29 -19.39 -2.35
N PRO A 329 8.99 -19.70 -2.24
CA PRO A 329 8.55 -21.06 -1.92
C PRO A 329 9.06 -22.08 -2.93
N VAL A 330 9.01 -21.77 -4.22
CA VAL A 330 9.51 -22.61 -5.30
C VAL A 330 11.03 -22.77 -5.22
N TYR A 331 11.75 -21.68 -5.02
CA TYR A 331 13.20 -21.67 -4.90
C TYR A 331 13.70 -22.53 -3.73
N LEU A 332 13.07 -22.37 -2.56
CA LEU A 332 13.40 -23.15 -1.36
C LEU A 332 13.13 -24.65 -1.55
N HIS A 333 12.03 -25.00 -2.20
CA HIS A 333 11.75 -26.39 -2.51
C HIS A 333 12.79 -26.98 -3.47
N ARG A 334 13.13 -26.27 -4.53
CA ARG A 334 14.20 -26.68 -5.47
C ARG A 334 15.56 -26.82 -4.78
N ALA A 335 15.89 -25.95 -3.82
CA ALA A 335 17.08 -26.06 -3.00
C ALA A 335 17.09 -27.36 -2.18
N GLN A 336 15.98 -27.71 -1.55
CA GLN A 336 15.86 -28.97 -0.79
C GLN A 336 15.96 -30.21 -1.67
N VAL A 337 15.40 -30.18 -2.86
CA VAL A 337 15.55 -31.27 -3.84
C VAL A 337 17.01 -31.51 -4.20
N VAL A 338 17.78 -30.44 -4.43
CA VAL A 338 19.23 -30.53 -4.70
C VAL A 338 20.01 -31.04 -3.49
N GLN A 339 19.62 -30.65 -2.28
CA GLN A 339 20.22 -31.14 -1.03
C GLN A 339 19.77 -32.57 -0.66
N LYS A 340 18.90 -33.19 -1.44
CA LYS A 340 18.31 -34.53 -1.21
C LYS A 340 17.52 -34.61 0.10
N THR A 341 17.00 -33.51 0.58
CA THR A 341 16.12 -33.42 1.78
C THR A 341 14.64 -33.40 1.42
N ALA A 342 14.30 -33.21 0.15
CA ALA A 342 12.94 -33.32 -0.39
C ALA A 342 12.96 -34.12 -1.69
N GLU A 343 11.82 -34.74 -2.02
CA GLU A 343 11.63 -35.48 -3.26
C GLU A 343 11.29 -34.57 -4.43
N ILE A 344 11.64 -35.01 -5.63
CA ILE A 344 11.23 -34.36 -6.87
C ILE A 344 9.70 -34.44 -6.96
N CYS A 345 9.05 -33.36 -7.37
CA CYS A 345 7.61 -33.30 -7.56
C CYS A 345 7.13 -34.25 -8.68
N THR A 346 6.91 -35.50 -8.37
CA THR A 346 6.31 -36.51 -9.27
C THR A 346 4.83 -36.74 -8.95
N SER A 347 4.42 -36.45 -7.72
CA SER A 347 3.04 -36.58 -7.24
C SER A 347 2.67 -35.38 -6.39
N GLN A 348 1.39 -34.99 -6.42
CA GLN A 348 0.86 -33.93 -5.58
C GLN A 348 0.53 -34.46 -4.16
N PRO A 349 0.63 -33.64 -3.11
CA PRO A 349 1.02 -32.23 -3.05
C PRO A 349 2.53 -31.99 -2.97
N CYS A 350 3.01 -30.91 -3.63
CA CYS A 350 4.42 -30.53 -3.70
C CYS A 350 4.74 -29.31 -2.83
N GLY A 351 5.94 -29.29 -2.21
CA GLY A 351 6.48 -28.10 -1.56
C GLY A 351 5.65 -27.49 -0.42
N THR A 352 4.85 -28.32 0.23
CA THR A 352 3.90 -27.88 1.27
C THR A 352 4.61 -27.24 2.47
N LYS A 353 5.69 -27.87 2.94
CA LYS A 353 6.43 -27.41 4.11
C LYS A 353 7.06 -26.05 3.88
N ASP A 354 7.64 -25.81 2.70
CA ASP A 354 8.33 -24.56 2.38
C ASP A 354 7.37 -23.38 2.30
N SER A 355 6.24 -23.56 1.64
CA SER A 355 5.18 -22.54 1.55
C SER A 355 4.58 -22.23 2.92
N LEU A 356 4.40 -23.24 3.78
CA LEU A 356 3.89 -23.04 5.14
C LEU A 356 4.85 -22.22 6.00
N ILE A 357 6.13 -22.58 6.00
CA ILE A 357 7.17 -21.88 6.77
C ILE A 357 7.34 -20.45 6.24
N PHE A 358 7.40 -20.28 4.93
CA PHE A 358 7.51 -18.96 4.30
C PHE A 358 6.31 -18.08 4.65
N GLY A 359 5.09 -18.62 4.61
CA GLY A 359 3.88 -17.90 5.02
C GLY A 359 3.92 -17.46 6.48
N ALA A 360 4.38 -18.31 7.40
CA ALA A 360 4.55 -17.96 8.80
C ALA A 360 5.59 -16.85 8.98
N ILE A 361 6.73 -16.95 8.29
CA ILE A 361 7.77 -15.91 8.29
C ILE A 361 7.18 -14.58 7.81
N THR A 362 6.46 -14.57 6.70
CA THR A 362 5.85 -13.34 6.13
C THR A 362 4.86 -12.70 7.08
N CYS A 363 4.03 -13.48 7.79
CA CYS A 363 3.14 -12.94 8.82
C CYS A 363 3.90 -12.19 9.92
N PHE A 364 4.94 -12.82 10.48
CA PHE A 364 5.70 -12.24 11.60
C PHE A 364 6.59 -11.07 11.15
N THR A 365 7.24 -11.18 9.99
CA THR A 365 8.13 -10.13 9.48
C THR A 365 7.38 -8.87 9.06
N GLY A 366 6.15 -9.02 8.57
CA GLY A 366 5.28 -7.89 8.27
C GLY A 366 4.99 -7.03 9.50
N PHE A 367 4.67 -7.67 10.63
CA PHE A 367 4.49 -7.00 11.92
C PHE A 367 5.79 -6.35 12.42
N LEU A 368 6.80 -7.18 12.54
CA LEU A 368 8.09 -6.77 13.10
C LEU A 368 8.72 -5.66 12.26
N GLY A 369 8.60 -5.72 10.94
CA GLY A 369 9.10 -4.71 10.03
C GLY A 369 8.46 -3.34 10.23
N VAL A 370 7.14 -3.29 10.29
CA VAL A 370 6.41 -2.02 10.52
C VAL A 370 6.75 -1.44 11.89
N ILE A 371 6.78 -2.25 12.95
CA ILE A 371 7.10 -1.79 14.31
C ILE A 371 8.54 -1.29 14.41
N THR A 372 9.50 -2.05 13.87
CA THR A 372 10.92 -1.66 13.91
C THR A 372 11.20 -0.44 13.05
N GLY A 373 10.58 -0.32 11.88
CA GLY A 373 10.69 0.84 11.01
C GLY A 373 10.16 2.11 11.68
N ALA A 374 8.95 2.06 12.22
CA ALA A 374 8.34 3.18 12.95
C ALA A 374 9.15 3.57 14.19
N GLY A 375 9.66 2.59 14.96
CA GLY A 375 10.50 2.80 16.12
C GLY A 375 11.84 3.45 15.76
N ALA A 376 12.52 2.92 14.74
CA ALA A 376 13.80 3.47 14.26
C ALA A 376 13.64 4.91 13.75
N THR A 377 12.59 5.18 12.99
CA THR A 377 12.29 6.53 12.50
C THR A 377 12.03 7.50 13.64
N LYS A 378 11.22 7.10 14.63
CA LYS A 378 10.93 7.93 15.80
C LYS A 378 12.18 8.26 16.60
N TRP A 379 13.08 7.29 16.77
CA TRP A 379 14.36 7.49 17.43
C TRP A 379 15.31 8.38 16.62
N CYS A 380 15.40 8.19 15.30
CA CYS A 380 16.28 8.97 14.44
C CYS A 380 15.79 10.42 14.23
N ARG A 381 14.47 10.67 14.24
CA ARG A 381 13.90 12.04 14.12
C ARG A 381 14.38 12.98 15.23
N VAL A 382 14.77 12.45 16.39
CA VAL A 382 15.37 13.27 17.47
C VAL A 382 16.74 13.82 17.05
N LYS A 383 17.47 13.11 16.18
CA LYS A 383 18.82 13.48 15.77
C LYS A 383 18.89 14.22 14.43
N THR A 384 17.97 13.92 13.51
CA THR A 384 17.99 14.51 12.15
C THR A 384 16.60 14.66 11.59
N GLN A 385 16.37 15.76 10.86
CA GLN A 385 15.11 15.98 10.13
C GLN A 385 14.95 15.06 8.92
N ARG A 386 16.05 14.47 8.41
CA ARG A 386 16.08 13.56 7.26
C ARG A 386 16.02 12.09 7.68
N ALA A 387 15.48 11.81 8.88
CA ALA A 387 15.44 10.47 9.44
C ALA A 387 14.69 9.46 8.56
N ASP A 388 13.53 9.84 8.03
CA ASP A 388 12.63 8.95 7.32
C ASP A 388 13.29 8.30 6.09
N PRO A 389 13.80 9.07 5.10
CA PRO A 389 14.43 8.45 3.95
C PRO A 389 15.77 7.76 4.30
N LEU A 390 16.48 8.19 5.34
CA LEU A 390 17.71 7.53 5.79
C LEU A 390 17.42 6.16 6.39
N VAL A 391 16.40 6.04 7.24
CA VAL A 391 15.99 4.74 7.81
C VAL A 391 15.53 3.80 6.71
N CYS A 392 14.76 4.30 5.73
CA CYS A 392 14.38 3.53 4.54
C CYS A 392 15.60 3.05 3.76
N ALA A 393 16.57 3.92 3.52
CA ALA A 393 17.80 3.56 2.79
C ALA A 393 18.61 2.48 3.51
N VAL A 394 18.80 2.60 4.82
CA VAL A 394 19.50 1.60 5.63
C VAL A 394 18.74 0.27 5.63
N GLY A 395 17.42 0.30 5.76
CA GLY A 395 16.57 -0.88 5.68
C GLY A 395 16.71 -1.60 4.34
N MET A 396 16.67 -0.85 3.22
CA MET A 396 16.83 -1.41 1.88
C MET A 396 18.21 -2.01 1.64
N LEU A 397 19.26 -1.29 2.00
CA LEU A 397 20.63 -1.79 1.82
C LEU A 397 20.90 -3.01 2.69
N GLY A 398 20.44 -3.02 3.94
CA GLY A 398 20.51 -4.19 4.81
C GLY A 398 19.72 -5.37 4.26
N SER A 399 18.51 -5.14 3.75
CA SER A 399 17.70 -6.16 3.09
C SER A 399 18.40 -6.75 1.86
N ALA A 400 19.07 -5.93 1.06
CA ALA A 400 19.85 -6.40 -0.09
C ALA A 400 20.96 -7.36 0.31
N ILE A 401 21.70 -7.08 1.38
CA ILE A 401 22.76 -7.94 1.90
C ILE A 401 22.19 -9.30 2.30
N PHE A 402 21.11 -9.32 3.10
CA PHE A 402 20.50 -10.57 3.55
C PHE A 402 19.83 -11.33 2.40
N THR A 403 19.27 -10.65 1.41
CA THR A 403 18.72 -11.29 0.20
C THR A 403 19.83 -11.96 -0.61
N CYS A 404 21.01 -11.36 -0.74
CA CYS A 404 22.18 -12.01 -1.34
C CYS A 404 22.61 -13.24 -0.55
N LEU A 405 22.63 -13.14 0.79
CA LEU A 405 23.00 -14.25 1.66
C LEU A 405 22.05 -15.44 1.57
N ILE A 406 20.78 -15.23 1.24
CA ILE A 406 19.80 -16.31 1.00
C ILE A 406 20.32 -17.26 -0.10
N PHE A 407 20.82 -16.72 -1.21
CA PHE A 407 21.28 -17.51 -2.34
C PHE A 407 22.56 -18.32 -2.03
N VAL A 408 23.38 -17.83 -1.12
CA VAL A 408 24.54 -18.58 -0.62
C VAL A 408 24.11 -19.63 0.40
N ALA A 409 23.27 -19.25 1.36
CA ALA A 409 22.79 -20.15 2.42
C ALA A 409 21.93 -21.31 1.87
N ALA A 410 21.09 -21.07 0.87
CA ALA A 410 20.23 -22.09 0.28
C ALA A 410 21.00 -23.24 -0.39
N LYS A 411 22.26 -23.03 -0.77
CA LYS A 411 23.12 -24.10 -1.32
C LYS A 411 23.58 -25.08 -0.25
N ASN A 412 23.72 -24.64 0.98
CA ASN A 412 24.33 -25.41 2.06
C ASN A 412 23.37 -25.76 3.19
N SER A 413 22.48 -24.84 3.54
CA SER A 413 21.57 -24.98 4.69
C SER A 413 20.25 -24.25 4.44
N ILE A 414 19.16 -25.01 4.48
CA ILE A 414 17.81 -24.45 4.35
C ILE A 414 17.43 -23.59 5.56
N VAL A 415 17.89 -23.96 6.75
CA VAL A 415 17.64 -23.19 7.99
C VAL A 415 18.32 -21.83 7.92
N GLY A 416 19.56 -21.78 7.43
CA GLY A 416 20.27 -20.53 7.19
C GLY A 416 19.55 -19.64 6.18
N ALA A 417 18.97 -20.22 5.13
CA ALA A 417 18.13 -19.50 4.16
C ALA A 417 16.89 -18.90 4.83
N TYR A 418 16.17 -19.64 5.66
CA TYR A 418 14.99 -19.13 6.39
C TYR A 418 15.36 -17.98 7.34
N VAL A 419 16.47 -18.06 8.05
CA VAL A 419 16.95 -16.98 8.93
C VAL A 419 17.27 -15.72 8.11
N CYS A 420 17.94 -15.86 7.00
CA CYS A 420 18.25 -14.74 6.09
C CYS A 420 16.98 -14.13 5.49
N ILE A 421 15.97 -14.95 5.13
CA ILE A 421 14.67 -14.47 4.66
C ILE A 421 13.98 -13.67 5.76
N PHE A 422 13.94 -14.18 6.99
CA PHE A 422 13.31 -13.51 8.11
C PHE A 422 13.90 -12.10 8.34
N ILE A 423 15.21 -11.97 8.36
CA ILE A 423 15.87 -10.68 8.57
C ILE A 423 15.70 -9.77 7.35
N GLY A 424 15.88 -10.31 6.14
CA GLY A 424 15.73 -9.55 4.89
C GLY A 424 14.33 -9.00 4.69
N GLU A 425 13.29 -9.80 4.92
CA GLU A 425 11.89 -9.35 4.86
C GLU A 425 11.56 -8.32 5.93
N THR A 426 12.04 -8.51 7.16
CA THR A 426 11.83 -7.54 8.24
C THR A 426 12.38 -6.16 7.86
N LEU A 427 13.60 -6.12 7.32
CA LEU A 427 14.21 -4.88 6.85
C LEU A 427 13.48 -4.29 5.64
N LEU A 428 13.00 -5.11 4.74
CA LEU A 428 12.25 -4.67 3.57
C LEU A 428 10.89 -4.07 3.98
N PHE A 429 10.14 -4.73 4.86
CA PHE A 429 8.84 -4.24 5.33
C PHE A 429 8.92 -3.03 6.26
N SER A 430 10.09 -2.74 6.83
CA SER A 430 10.30 -1.53 7.63
C SER A 430 10.02 -0.24 6.86
N ASN A 431 10.10 -0.28 5.53
CA ASN A 431 9.89 0.88 4.66
C ASN A 431 8.41 1.25 4.47
N TRP A 432 7.48 0.32 4.65
CA TRP A 432 6.07 0.54 4.24
C TRP A 432 5.37 1.70 4.94
N ALA A 433 5.47 1.77 6.26
CA ALA A 433 4.86 2.87 7.01
C ALA A 433 5.57 4.20 6.76
N ILE A 434 6.90 4.16 6.68
CA ILE A 434 7.74 5.35 6.52
C ILE A 434 7.54 6.01 5.15
N THR A 435 7.37 5.21 4.10
CA THR A 435 7.16 5.72 2.74
C THR A 435 5.88 6.56 2.64
N ALA A 436 4.82 6.15 3.34
CA ALA A 436 3.58 6.93 3.42
C ALA A 436 3.81 8.29 4.10
N ASP A 437 4.60 8.31 5.17
CA ASP A 437 4.96 9.55 5.86
C ASP A 437 5.80 10.48 4.98
N ILE A 438 6.78 9.94 4.26
CA ILE A 438 7.61 10.72 3.31
C ILE A 438 6.71 11.42 2.29
N LEU A 439 5.74 10.72 1.72
CA LEU A 439 4.80 11.30 0.77
C LEU A 439 4.02 12.48 1.35
N MET A 440 3.63 12.39 2.63
CA MET A 440 2.80 13.41 3.29
C MET A 440 3.53 14.73 3.51
N TYR A 441 4.85 14.74 3.73
CA TYR A 441 5.58 16.00 3.89
C TYR A 441 6.27 16.49 2.61
N VAL A 442 6.55 15.61 1.66
CA VAL A 442 7.16 15.99 0.36
C VAL A 442 6.14 16.65 -0.57
N VAL A 443 4.84 16.34 -0.41
CA VAL A 443 3.76 16.83 -1.28
C VAL A 443 2.80 17.73 -0.52
N ILE A 444 2.47 18.87 -1.13
CA ILE A 444 1.48 19.81 -0.58
C ILE A 444 0.09 19.17 -0.42
N PRO A 445 -0.68 19.54 0.61
CA PRO A 445 -1.95 18.89 0.94
C PRO A 445 -2.95 18.80 -0.21
N THR A 446 -3.01 19.83 -1.07
CA THR A 446 -3.93 19.90 -2.21
C THR A 446 -3.65 18.88 -3.31
N ARG A 447 -2.43 18.31 -3.38
CA ARG A 447 -1.99 17.36 -4.42
C ARG A 447 -1.74 15.95 -3.88
N ARG A 448 -1.91 15.72 -2.57
CA ARG A 448 -1.59 14.42 -1.95
C ARG A 448 -2.35 13.25 -2.55
N ALA A 449 -3.64 13.40 -2.83
CA ALA A 449 -4.45 12.34 -3.42
C ALA A 449 -3.92 11.92 -4.80
N THR A 450 -3.60 12.91 -5.66
CA THR A 450 -3.00 12.65 -6.98
C THR A 450 -1.62 12.01 -6.85
N ALA A 451 -0.81 12.47 -5.88
CA ALA A 451 0.52 11.91 -5.63
C ALA A 451 0.47 10.46 -5.18
N VAL A 452 -0.43 10.10 -4.25
CA VAL A 452 -0.64 8.71 -3.81
C VAL A 452 -1.06 7.82 -4.99
N ALA A 453 -2.02 8.26 -5.79
CA ALA A 453 -2.49 7.50 -6.94
C ALA A 453 -1.39 7.30 -8.00
N LEU A 454 -0.62 8.34 -8.31
CA LEU A 454 0.47 8.26 -9.26
C LEU A 454 1.62 7.39 -8.73
N GLN A 455 1.96 7.51 -7.45
CA GLN A 455 2.99 6.67 -6.83
C GLN A 455 2.59 5.20 -6.83
N SER A 456 1.34 4.88 -6.48
CA SER A 456 0.82 3.51 -6.52
C SER A 456 0.84 2.94 -7.94
N PHE A 457 0.39 3.72 -8.91
CA PHE A 457 0.42 3.31 -10.32
C PHE A 457 1.85 3.04 -10.80
N THR A 458 2.78 3.94 -10.52
CA THR A 458 4.20 3.80 -10.91
C THR A 458 4.84 2.60 -10.20
N SER A 459 4.51 2.40 -8.94
CA SER A 459 4.99 1.28 -8.12
C SER A 459 4.55 -0.07 -8.68
N HIS A 460 3.30 -0.21 -9.11
CA HIS A 460 2.83 -1.42 -9.77
C HIS A 460 3.41 -1.57 -11.18
N LEU A 461 3.45 -0.50 -11.96
CA LEU A 461 3.94 -0.55 -13.34
C LEU A 461 5.42 -0.97 -13.43
N LEU A 462 6.29 -0.35 -12.64
CA LEU A 462 7.73 -0.61 -12.63
C LEU A 462 8.14 -1.73 -11.67
N GLY A 463 7.28 -2.08 -10.73
CA GLY A 463 7.53 -3.06 -9.69
C GLY A 463 6.92 -4.42 -9.98
N ASP A 464 5.87 -4.74 -9.24
CA ASP A 464 5.30 -6.09 -9.16
C ASP A 464 4.49 -6.55 -10.38
N ALA A 465 4.16 -5.66 -11.32
CA ALA A 465 3.50 -6.06 -12.56
C ALA A 465 4.40 -6.92 -13.45
N GLY A 466 5.66 -6.53 -13.62
CA GLY A 466 6.59 -7.20 -14.52
C GLY A 466 7.54 -8.18 -13.84
N SER A 467 7.85 -8.00 -12.56
CA SER A 467 8.93 -8.73 -11.89
C SER A 467 8.72 -10.24 -11.82
N PRO A 468 7.53 -10.81 -11.55
CA PRO A 468 7.36 -12.25 -11.51
C PRO A 468 7.60 -12.93 -12.87
N TYR A 469 7.08 -12.32 -13.93
CA TYR A 469 7.29 -12.82 -15.29
C TYR A 469 8.75 -12.69 -15.73
N LEU A 470 9.38 -11.54 -15.44
CA LEU A 470 10.77 -11.29 -15.81
C LEU A 470 11.73 -12.30 -15.18
N VAL A 471 11.55 -12.59 -13.89
CA VAL A 471 12.34 -13.62 -13.20
C VAL A 471 12.12 -15.00 -13.80
N GLY A 472 10.87 -15.38 -14.06
CA GLY A 472 10.55 -16.66 -14.70
C GLY A 472 11.13 -16.77 -16.11
N PHE A 473 11.05 -15.70 -16.90
CA PHE A 473 11.62 -15.64 -18.24
C PHE A 473 13.15 -15.78 -18.25
N ILE A 474 13.84 -15.07 -17.38
CA ILE A 474 15.30 -15.16 -17.23
C ILE A 474 15.69 -16.59 -16.81
N SER A 475 14.97 -17.18 -15.88
CA SER A 475 15.18 -18.57 -15.45
C SER A 475 15.07 -19.53 -16.64
N ASP A 476 14.04 -19.40 -17.46
CA ASP A 476 13.83 -20.25 -18.64
C ASP A 476 14.92 -20.05 -19.70
N VAL A 477 15.36 -18.83 -19.95
CA VAL A 477 16.46 -18.53 -20.90
C VAL A 477 17.76 -19.18 -20.44
N ILE A 478 18.08 -19.14 -19.15
CA ILE A 478 19.28 -19.80 -18.60
C ILE A 478 19.16 -21.32 -18.76
N ARG A 479 17.98 -21.90 -18.53
CA ARG A 479 17.75 -23.33 -18.67
C ARG A 479 17.87 -23.83 -20.12
N GLN A 480 17.51 -23.05 -21.11
CA GLN A 480 17.64 -23.41 -22.53
C GLN A 480 19.09 -23.66 -22.93
N SER A 481 20.05 -23.03 -22.29
CA SER A 481 21.48 -23.19 -22.57
C SER A 481 22.16 -24.31 -21.78
N THR A 482 21.42 -25.03 -20.93
CA THR A 482 21.94 -26.01 -19.97
C THR A 482 21.20 -27.36 -20.11
N LYS A 483 21.79 -28.43 -19.56
CA LYS A 483 21.13 -29.74 -19.50
C LYS A 483 20.03 -29.75 -18.47
N GLU A 484 18.89 -30.37 -18.77
CA GLU A 484 17.82 -30.53 -17.81
C GLU A 484 18.29 -31.37 -16.62
N SER A 485 18.29 -30.75 -15.42
CA SER A 485 18.61 -31.41 -14.17
C SER A 485 18.00 -30.60 -12.99
N PRO A 486 17.71 -31.24 -11.85
CA PRO A 486 17.21 -30.51 -10.66
C PRO A 486 18.17 -29.40 -10.21
N LEU A 487 19.47 -29.61 -10.36
CA LEU A 487 20.50 -28.60 -10.02
C LEU A 487 20.35 -27.33 -10.88
N TRP A 488 20.14 -27.48 -12.17
CA TRP A 488 19.97 -26.34 -13.07
C TRP A 488 18.60 -25.66 -12.92
N GLU A 489 17.56 -26.38 -12.53
CA GLU A 489 16.29 -25.77 -12.14
C GLU A 489 16.44 -24.85 -10.93
N PHE A 490 17.21 -25.28 -9.95
CA PHE A 490 17.53 -24.48 -8.77
C PHE A 490 18.43 -23.30 -9.11
N LEU A 491 19.54 -23.54 -9.80
CA LEU A 491 20.53 -22.49 -10.11
C LEU A 491 19.99 -21.42 -11.06
N SER A 492 19.21 -21.80 -12.09
CA SER A 492 18.63 -20.83 -13.03
C SER A 492 17.66 -19.88 -12.37
N LEU A 493 16.81 -20.38 -11.48
CA LEU A 493 15.90 -19.54 -10.70
C LEU A 493 16.67 -18.66 -9.71
N GLY A 494 17.70 -19.19 -9.05
CA GLY A 494 18.59 -18.44 -8.16
C GLY A 494 19.29 -17.29 -8.88
N TYR A 495 19.83 -17.52 -10.07
CA TYR A 495 20.47 -16.46 -10.88
C TYR A 495 19.47 -15.41 -11.35
N ALA A 496 18.27 -15.82 -11.75
CA ALA A 496 17.20 -14.89 -12.12
C ALA A 496 16.78 -14.02 -10.93
N LEU A 497 16.67 -14.59 -9.73
CA LEU A 497 16.33 -13.88 -8.49
C LEU A 497 17.43 -12.93 -8.00
N MET A 498 18.67 -13.10 -8.43
CA MET A 498 19.77 -12.15 -8.12
C MET A 498 19.49 -10.73 -8.65
N LEU A 499 18.56 -10.58 -9.57
CA LEU A 499 18.07 -9.28 -10.02
C LEU A 499 17.40 -8.50 -8.85
N CYS A 500 16.75 -9.18 -7.92
CA CYS A 500 16.04 -8.55 -6.81
C CYS A 500 16.98 -7.79 -5.85
N PRO A 501 18.09 -8.36 -5.33
CA PRO A 501 19.04 -7.61 -4.51
C PRO A 501 19.61 -6.38 -5.23
N PHE A 502 19.87 -6.50 -6.52
CA PHE A 502 20.35 -5.37 -7.33
C PHE A 502 19.32 -4.23 -7.36
N VAL A 503 18.06 -4.54 -7.62
CA VAL A 503 16.97 -3.55 -7.61
C VAL A 503 16.75 -2.97 -6.22
N VAL A 504 16.88 -3.78 -5.16
CA VAL A 504 16.79 -3.30 -3.77
C VAL A 504 17.90 -2.31 -3.44
N VAL A 505 19.13 -2.55 -3.90
CA VAL A 505 20.25 -1.59 -3.76
C VAL A 505 19.93 -0.29 -4.48
N LEU A 506 19.41 -0.34 -5.71
CA LEU A 506 18.97 0.86 -6.43
C LEU A 506 17.89 1.62 -5.65
N GLY A 507 16.94 0.92 -5.06
CA GLY A 507 15.92 1.51 -4.20
C GLY A 507 16.51 2.21 -2.97
N GLY A 508 17.51 1.61 -2.33
CA GLY A 508 18.26 2.23 -1.24
C GLY A 508 18.98 3.51 -1.67
N MET A 509 19.58 3.51 -2.85
CA MET A 509 20.22 4.71 -3.45
C MET A 509 19.19 5.80 -3.75
N PHE A 510 17.99 5.46 -4.22
CA PHE A 510 16.92 6.42 -4.44
C PHE A 510 16.40 7.03 -3.13
N PHE A 511 16.33 6.26 -2.05
CA PHE A 511 16.01 6.81 -0.72
C PHE A 511 17.11 7.75 -0.21
N LEU A 512 18.38 7.46 -0.45
CA LEU A 512 19.47 8.39 -0.14
C LEU A 512 19.37 9.67 -0.97
N ALA A 513 19.03 9.57 -2.25
CA ALA A 513 18.78 10.72 -3.10
C ALA A 513 17.57 11.54 -2.61
N THR A 514 16.53 10.89 -2.11
CA THR A 514 15.39 11.57 -1.46
C THR A 514 15.87 12.35 -0.23
N ALA A 515 16.72 11.76 0.61
CA ALA A 515 17.27 12.41 1.79
C ALA A 515 18.14 13.63 1.46
N SER A 516 18.83 13.61 0.31
CA SER A 516 19.66 14.74 -0.14
C SER A 516 18.83 15.88 -0.77
N SER A 517 17.65 15.53 -1.30
CA SER A 517 16.77 16.48 -2.02
C SER A 517 15.66 17.06 -1.13
N SER A 518 15.39 16.48 0.02
CA SER A 518 14.48 16.97 1.07
C SER A 518 15.27 17.75 2.11
#